data_bd160fd1157411641f1ace609406b34b
#
_entry.id   bd160fd1157411641f1ace609406b34b
#
_cell.length_a   1.000
_cell.length_b   1.000
_cell.length_c   1.000
_cell.angle_alpha   90.00
_cell.angle_beta   90.00
_cell.angle_gamma   90.00
#
_symmetry.space_group_name_H-M   'P 1'
#
loop_
_entity.id
_entity.type
_entity.pdbx_description
1 polymer ?
#
loop_
_entity_poly.entity_id
_entity_poly.type
_entity_poly.pdbx_seq_one_letter_code
_entity_poly.pdbx_strand_id
1 'polypeptide(L)'
;MAKAKGSVFFCGECGYESTKWLGKCPACGSWNTMLEQKKVSSVPSINNLTYAHAIPLADVTTTASGRVSSGIGELDRVLGGGIVPGSVTLLGGDPGIGKSTLLMQTAAELTKQGTVLYVTGEESASQLKLRAERLGVGGDMLILAENDLSAIESEVDRVKPAYVMIDSIQTMYSADCSGSNGSISQIREATSLITRMAKRTGAATFIVGHVTKDGAIAGPYPVPAIRIFQDPYDLIYCNLSG
;
A
#
# COMPACT_ATOMS: atom_id res chain seq x y z
N MET A 1 -13.50 -40.10 -10.83
CA MET A 1 -13.98 -39.22 -9.76
C MET A 1 -13.06 -38.01 -9.66
N ALA A 2 -13.48 -36.86 -10.14
CA ALA A 2 -12.66 -35.64 -10.15
C ALA A 2 -12.60 -35.05 -8.71
N LYS A 3 -11.39 -34.88 -8.15
CA LYS A 3 -11.17 -34.16 -6.89
C LYS A 3 -11.60 -32.70 -7.07
N ALA A 4 -12.58 -32.26 -6.31
CA ALA A 4 -13.02 -30.89 -6.26
C ALA A 4 -11.81 -29.99 -5.89
N LYS A 5 -11.55 -28.97 -6.72
CA LYS A 5 -10.56 -27.92 -6.45
C LYS A 5 -11.02 -27.18 -5.19
N GLY A 6 -10.20 -27.20 -4.14
CA GLY A 6 -10.56 -26.72 -2.82
C GLY A 6 -10.80 -25.21 -2.81
N SER A 7 -12.01 -24.81 -2.45
CA SER A 7 -12.33 -23.44 -2.05
C SER A 7 -11.73 -23.18 -0.66
N VAL A 8 -11.24 -21.95 -0.43
CA VAL A 8 -10.85 -21.45 0.88
C VAL A 8 -11.88 -20.41 1.30
N PHE A 9 -12.31 -20.49 2.53
CA PHE A 9 -13.24 -19.53 3.13
C PHE A 9 -12.49 -18.62 4.08
N PHE A 10 -12.74 -17.32 4.01
CA PHE A 10 -12.14 -16.36 4.92
C PHE A 10 -13.22 -15.50 5.59
N CYS A 11 -12.96 -15.09 6.82
CA CYS A 11 -13.83 -14.19 7.55
C CYS A 11 -13.63 -12.74 7.05
N GLY A 12 -14.70 -12.09 6.58
CA GLY A 12 -14.67 -10.70 6.13
C GLY A 12 -14.31 -9.69 7.22
N GLU A 13 -14.55 -10.05 8.50
CA GLU A 13 -14.28 -9.16 9.64
C GLU A 13 -12.83 -9.23 10.16
N CYS A 14 -12.29 -10.45 10.31
CA CYS A 14 -10.97 -10.63 10.94
C CYS A 14 -9.94 -11.34 10.05
N GLY A 15 -10.33 -11.78 8.84
CA GLY A 15 -9.46 -12.46 7.90
C GLY A 15 -9.08 -13.90 8.28
N TYR A 16 -9.72 -14.51 9.29
CA TYR A 16 -9.50 -15.92 9.62
C TYR A 16 -9.81 -16.83 8.43
N GLU A 17 -8.88 -17.73 8.09
CA GLU A 17 -9.03 -18.65 6.96
C GLU A 17 -9.45 -20.05 7.40
N SER A 18 -10.34 -20.67 6.63
CA SER A 18 -10.80 -22.03 6.84
C SER A 18 -10.94 -22.77 5.50
N THR A 19 -10.70 -24.07 5.50
CA THR A 19 -10.97 -24.93 4.35
C THR A 19 -12.44 -25.31 4.20
N LYS A 20 -13.28 -24.92 5.16
CA LYS A 20 -14.73 -25.16 5.18
C LYS A 20 -15.46 -23.89 5.55
N TRP A 21 -16.66 -23.72 5.00
CA TRP A 21 -17.54 -22.66 5.44
C TRP A 21 -17.99 -22.89 6.88
N LEU A 22 -17.87 -21.85 7.71
CA LEU A 22 -18.27 -21.88 9.12
C LEU A 22 -19.32 -20.79 9.35
N GLY A 23 -20.46 -21.15 9.94
CA GLY A 23 -21.53 -20.18 10.25
C GLY A 23 -21.11 -19.11 11.26
N LYS A 24 -20.13 -19.44 12.11
CA LYS A 24 -19.52 -18.52 13.09
C LYS A 24 -18.02 -18.57 12.95
N CYS A 25 -17.38 -17.40 12.87
CA CYS A 25 -15.93 -17.31 12.84
C CYS A 25 -15.34 -17.70 14.20
N PRO A 26 -14.42 -18.68 14.28
CA PRO A 26 -13.83 -19.09 15.56
C PRO A 26 -12.85 -18.05 16.12
N ALA A 27 -12.32 -17.14 15.29
CA ALA A 27 -11.36 -16.14 15.72
C ALA A 27 -12.03 -14.88 16.32
N CYS A 28 -13.03 -14.30 15.62
CA CYS A 28 -13.70 -13.09 16.08
C CYS A 28 -15.14 -13.30 16.62
N GLY A 29 -15.69 -14.50 16.47
CA GLY A 29 -17.03 -14.83 16.94
C GLY A 29 -18.18 -14.27 16.10
N SER A 30 -17.92 -13.57 15.00
CA SER A 30 -18.93 -13.00 14.11
C SER A 30 -19.67 -14.10 13.33
N TRP A 31 -20.98 -13.91 13.11
CA TRP A 31 -21.84 -14.84 12.41
C TRP A 31 -21.96 -14.46 10.92
N ASN A 32 -22.02 -15.47 10.03
CA ASN A 32 -22.22 -15.32 8.59
C ASN A 32 -21.21 -14.42 7.88
N THR A 33 -19.96 -14.36 8.38
CA THR A 33 -18.87 -13.53 7.84
C THR A 33 -17.89 -14.31 6.98
N MET A 34 -18.10 -15.63 6.80
CA MET A 34 -17.22 -16.47 5.99
C MET A 34 -17.57 -16.33 4.51
N LEU A 35 -16.65 -15.77 3.75
CA LEU A 35 -16.72 -15.59 2.29
C LEU A 35 -15.92 -16.67 1.59
N GLU A 36 -16.49 -17.23 0.52
CA GLU A 36 -15.79 -18.21 -0.31
C GLU A 36 -14.85 -17.52 -1.28
N GLN A 37 -13.57 -17.86 -1.21
CA GLN A 37 -12.58 -17.48 -2.21
C GLN A 37 -12.25 -18.69 -3.07
N LYS A 38 -12.64 -18.66 -4.33
CA LYS A 38 -12.16 -19.64 -5.30
C LYS A 38 -10.66 -19.44 -5.44
N LYS A 39 -9.86 -20.48 -5.16
CA LYS A 39 -8.45 -20.43 -5.53
C LYS A 39 -8.37 -20.16 -7.02
N VAL A 40 -8.06 -18.95 -7.41
CA VAL A 40 -7.68 -18.63 -8.77
C VAL A 40 -6.36 -19.36 -9.03
N SER A 41 -6.45 -20.54 -9.59
CA SER A 41 -5.31 -21.34 -10.01
C SER A 41 -4.86 -20.90 -11.40
N SER A 42 -4.61 -19.61 -11.56
CA SER A 42 -3.84 -19.10 -12.68
C SER A 42 -3.34 -17.73 -12.30
N VAL A 43 -2.18 -17.71 -11.67
CA VAL A 43 -1.25 -16.63 -11.99
C VAL A 43 -1.15 -16.67 -13.51
N PRO A 44 -1.48 -15.60 -14.26
CA PRO A 44 -1.21 -15.58 -15.69
C PRO A 44 0.24 -16.00 -15.84
N SER A 45 0.51 -17.02 -16.62
CA SER A 45 1.86 -17.39 -17.02
C SER A 45 2.40 -16.20 -17.79
N ILE A 46 3.05 -15.27 -17.09
CA ILE A 46 3.93 -14.32 -17.73
C ILE A 46 5.09 -15.17 -18.22
N ASN A 47 5.03 -15.55 -19.50
CA ASN A 47 6.05 -16.30 -20.22
C ASN A 47 7.37 -15.51 -20.37
N ASN A 48 7.76 -14.73 -19.36
CA ASN A 48 9.04 -14.06 -19.24
C ASN A 48 9.45 -13.95 -17.75
N LEU A 49 9.12 -14.95 -16.94
CA LEU A 49 9.80 -15.10 -15.65
C LEU A 49 11.22 -15.60 -15.96
N THR A 50 12.15 -14.70 -16.14
CA THR A 50 13.54 -14.97 -15.78
C THR A 50 13.50 -15.36 -14.30
N TYR A 51 13.64 -16.66 -14.01
CA TYR A 51 13.76 -17.13 -12.64
C TYR A 51 14.93 -16.38 -12.01
N ALA A 52 14.67 -15.65 -10.92
CA ALA A 52 15.73 -15.01 -10.18
C ALA A 52 16.62 -16.12 -9.59
N HIS A 53 17.87 -16.17 -9.98
CA HIS A 53 18.86 -17.04 -9.38
C HIS A 53 19.45 -16.33 -8.15
N ALA A 54 19.70 -17.11 -7.08
CA ALA A 54 20.44 -16.59 -5.94
C ALA A 54 21.85 -16.17 -6.40
N ILE A 55 22.24 -14.95 -6.09
CA ILE A 55 23.57 -14.42 -6.35
C ILE A 55 24.26 -14.07 -5.03
N PRO A 56 25.58 -14.20 -4.93
CA PRO A 56 26.33 -13.75 -3.76
C PRO A 56 26.07 -12.25 -3.50
N LEU A 57 25.97 -11.84 -2.26
CA LEU A 57 25.78 -10.44 -1.90
C LEU A 57 26.88 -9.53 -2.48
N ALA A 58 28.12 -10.03 -2.58
CA ALA A 58 29.23 -9.30 -3.18
C ALA A 58 29.05 -8.99 -4.67
N ASP A 59 28.24 -9.77 -5.37
CA ASP A 59 27.97 -9.62 -6.82
C ASP A 59 26.73 -8.73 -7.06
N VAL A 60 26.02 -8.30 -5.98
CA VAL A 60 24.90 -7.38 -6.11
C VAL A 60 25.45 -6.00 -6.45
N THR A 61 25.22 -5.55 -7.69
CA THR A 61 25.51 -4.18 -8.07
C THR A 61 24.44 -3.26 -7.50
N THR A 62 24.77 -2.48 -6.49
CA THR A 62 23.93 -1.40 -6.05
C THR A 62 24.08 -0.25 -7.04
N THR A 63 23.02 0.07 -7.77
CA THR A 63 22.93 1.41 -8.33
C THR A 63 22.98 2.37 -7.13
N ALA A 64 24.03 3.19 -7.09
CA ALA A 64 24.31 4.11 -5.97
C ALA A 64 23.29 5.27 -5.92
N SER A 65 22.00 4.98 -6.02
CA SER A 65 20.94 5.92 -5.71
C SER A 65 20.84 5.95 -4.18
N GLY A 66 21.58 6.90 -3.60
CA GLY A 66 21.48 7.19 -2.17
C GLY A 66 20.02 7.45 -1.78
N ARG A 67 19.77 7.48 -0.47
CA ARG A 67 18.46 7.88 0.05
C ARG A 67 18.14 9.30 -0.43
N VAL A 68 16.88 9.52 -0.77
CA VAL A 68 16.35 10.80 -1.22
C VAL A 68 15.69 11.48 -0.04
N SER A 69 16.01 12.76 0.24
CA SER A 69 15.34 13.50 1.30
C SER A 69 13.86 13.70 0.97
N SER A 70 13.01 13.47 1.95
CA SER A 70 11.57 13.77 1.86
C SER A 70 11.26 15.28 1.91
N GLY A 71 12.26 16.12 2.23
CA GLY A 71 12.10 17.54 2.53
C GLY A 71 11.61 17.82 3.96
N ILE A 72 11.32 16.78 4.74
CA ILE A 72 10.83 16.86 6.12
C ILE A 72 11.81 16.11 7.03
N GLY A 73 12.60 16.84 7.81
CA GLY A 73 13.72 16.27 8.58
C GLY A 73 13.32 15.15 9.55
N GLU A 74 12.16 15.29 10.23
CA GLU A 74 11.66 14.24 11.12
C GLU A 74 11.24 12.99 10.36
N LEU A 75 10.64 13.13 9.17
CA LEU A 75 10.31 12.00 8.32
C LEU A 75 11.58 11.30 7.83
N ASP A 76 12.59 12.07 7.39
CA ASP A 76 13.87 11.50 6.99
C ASP A 76 14.55 10.76 8.14
N ARG A 77 14.50 11.31 9.37
CA ARG A 77 15.03 10.65 10.57
C ARG A 77 14.36 9.30 10.81
N VAL A 78 13.03 9.23 10.72
CA VAL A 78 12.26 8.00 10.89
C VAL A 78 12.56 7.01 9.77
N LEU A 79 12.75 7.49 8.54
CA LEU A 79 13.11 6.68 7.38
C LEU A 79 14.60 6.26 7.35
N GLY A 80 15.37 6.57 8.40
CA GLY A 80 16.78 6.19 8.47
C GLY A 80 17.68 7.00 7.53
N GLY A 81 17.32 8.26 7.29
CA GLY A 81 18.10 9.22 6.47
C GLY A 81 17.49 9.50 5.09
N GLY A 82 16.23 9.13 4.88
CA GLY A 82 15.49 9.46 3.65
C GLY A 82 14.86 8.27 2.94
N ILE A 83 14.23 8.53 1.84
CA ILE A 83 13.43 7.61 1.03
C ILE A 83 14.35 6.72 0.18
N VAL A 84 14.06 5.43 0.14
CA VAL A 84 14.73 4.48 -0.76
C VAL A 84 13.87 4.28 -2.01
N PRO A 85 14.43 4.39 -3.23
CA PRO A 85 13.70 4.08 -4.47
C PRO A 85 13.11 2.67 -4.44
N GLY A 86 11.87 2.52 -4.89
CA GLY A 86 11.16 1.23 -4.90
C GLY A 86 10.67 0.74 -3.53
N SER A 87 10.89 1.52 -2.46
CA SER A 87 10.35 1.21 -1.12
C SER A 87 8.85 1.51 -1.03
N VAL A 88 8.19 0.85 -0.08
CA VAL A 88 6.80 1.15 0.29
C VAL A 88 6.77 1.60 1.75
N THR A 89 6.27 2.81 1.98
CA THR A 89 6.12 3.41 3.30
C THR A 89 4.65 3.52 3.66
N LEU A 90 4.25 2.98 4.80
CA LEU A 90 2.90 3.09 5.30
C LEU A 90 2.82 4.17 6.40
N LEU A 91 1.99 5.17 6.18
CA LEU A 91 1.64 6.20 7.16
C LEU A 91 0.35 5.79 7.87
N GLY A 92 0.49 5.19 9.06
CA GLY A 92 -0.63 4.76 9.88
C GLY A 92 -0.94 5.75 11.00
N GLY A 93 -2.18 5.75 11.49
CA GLY A 93 -2.60 6.58 12.62
C GLY A 93 -4.10 6.81 12.64
N ASP A 94 -4.61 7.41 13.73
CA ASP A 94 -6.02 7.72 13.89
C ASP A 94 -6.55 8.69 12.81
N PRO A 95 -7.84 8.64 12.46
CA PRO A 95 -8.46 9.64 11.62
C PRO A 95 -8.23 11.05 12.16
N GLY A 96 -7.91 12.01 11.27
CA GLY A 96 -7.73 13.42 11.66
C GLY A 96 -6.36 13.79 12.22
N ILE A 97 -5.43 12.84 12.45
CA ILE A 97 -4.10 13.14 13.03
C ILE A 97 -3.13 13.88 12.07
N GLY A 98 -3.51 14.06 10.82
CA GLY A 98 -2.69 14.81 9.85
C GLY A 98 -1.93 13.96 8.82
N LYS A 99 -2.23 12.65 8.69
CA LYS A 99 -1.55 11.76 7.72
C LYS A 99 -1.58 12.31 6.28
N SER A 100 -2.77 12.63 5.78
CA SER A 100 -2.94 13.18 4.42
C SER A 100 -2.31 14.57 4.27
N THR A 101 -2.19 15.34 5.36
CA THR A 101 -1.47 16.61 5.38
C THR A 101 0.02 16.39 5.22
N LEU A 102 0.60 15.49 6.02
CA LEU A 102 2.00 15.11 5.92
C LEU A 102 2.32 14.53 4.54
N LEU A 103 1.44 13.66 4.01
CA LEU A 103 1.60 13.09 2.68
C LEU A 103 1.63 14.17 1.60
N MET A 104 0.72 15.16 1.68
CA MET A 104 0.64 16.28 0.73
C MET A 104 1.89 17.15 0.78
N GLN A 105 2.38 17.48 1.98
CA GLN A 105 3.61 18.27 2.16
C GLN A 105 4.83 17.51 1.62
N THR A 106 4.94 16.22 1.92
CA THR A 106 6.01 15.36 1.38
C THR A 106 5.93 15.30 -0.16
N ALA A 107 4.74 15.11 -0.71
CA ALA A 107 4.52 15.09 -2.15
C ALA A 107 5.01 16.38 -2.82
N ALA A 108 4.67 17.54 -2.25
CA ALA A 108 5.08 18.84 -2.77
C ALA A 108 6.61 19.02 -2.75
N GLU A 109 7.29 18.60 -1.69
CA GLU A 109 8.76 18.65 -1.62
C GLU A 109 9.41 17.72 -2.66
N LEU A 110 8.84 16.54 -2.86
CA LEU A 110 9.37 15.55 -3.79
C LEU A 110 9.20 15.95 -5.27
N THR A 111 8.27 16.87 -5.61
CA THR A 111 8.16 17.39 -6.99
C THR A 111 9.44 18.08 -7.46
N LYS A 112 10.27 18.58 -6.53
CA LYS A 112 11.57 19.17 -6.83
C LYS A 112 12.62 18.15 -7.28
N GLN A 113 12.36 16.86 -7.06
CA GLN A 113 13.32 15.78 -7.24
C GLN A 113 12.86 14.73 -8.29
N GLY A 114 11.58 14.76 -8.64
CA GLY A 114 11.03 13.86 -9.65
C GLY A 114 9.52 13.95 -9.78
N THR A 115 8.98 13.22 -10.75
CA THR A 115 7.55 13.18 -11.00
C THR A 115 6.83 12.51 -9.85
N VAL A 116 5.84 13.18 -9.28
CA VAL A 116 4.96 12.70 -8.20
C VAL A 116 3.58 12.42 -8.77
N LEU A 117 3.05 11.23 -8.53
CA LEU A 117 1.66 10.86 -8.79
C LEU A 117 0.93 10.73 -7.45
N TYR A 118 -0.03 11.62 -7.20
CA TYR A 118 -0.89 11.58 -6.02
C TYR A 118 -2.24 10.96 -6.38
N VAL A 119 -2.49 9.79 -5.83
CA VAL A 119 -3.73 9.02 -6.02
C VAL A 119 -4.63 9.24 -4.82
N THR A 120 -5.86 9.64 -5.07
CA THR A 120 -6.88 9.85 -4.04
C THR A 120 -8.15 9.08 -4.39
N GLY A 121 -8.65 8.29 -3.44
CA GLY A 121 -9.92 7.59 -3.55
C GLY A 121 -11.04 8.24 -2.73
N GLU A 122 -10.73 9.26 -1.91
CA GLU A 122 -11.69 9.91 -1.02
C GLU A 122 -12.07 11.33 -1.49
N GLU A 123 -11.11 12.04 -2.08
CA GLU A 123 -11.29 13.43 -2.48
C GLU A 123 -11.27 13.58 -4.01
N SER A 124 -12.06 14.50 -4.53
CA SER A 124 -11.93 14.92 -5.91
C SER A 124 -10.66 15.76 -6.13
N ALA A 125 -10.19 15.84 -7.36
CA ALA A 125 -9.03 16.67 -7.72
C ALA A 125 -9.21 18.15 -7.30
N SER A 126 -10.44 18.67 -7.37
CA SER A 126 -10.75 20.04 -6.94
C SER A 126 -10.61 20.22 -5.43
N GLN A 127 -11.10 19.26 -4.63
CA GLN A 127 -10.96 19.30 -3.17
C GLN A 127 -9.49 19.19 -2.74
N LEU A 128 -8.73 18.32 -3.42
CA LEU A 128 -7.30 18.18 -3.18
C LEU A 128 -6.55 19.47 -3.48
N LYS A 129 -6.90 20.15 -4.58
CA LYS A 129 -6.32 21.46 -4.93
C LYS A 129 -6.60 22.52 -3.86
N LEU A 130 -7.85 22.64 -3.40
CA LEU A 130 -8.20 23.58 -2.32
C LEU A 130 -7.45 23.27 -1.02
N ARG A 131 -7.23 21.99 -0.71
CA ARG A 131 -6.42 21.58 0.44
C ARG A 131 -4.96 22.01 0.27
N ALA A 132 -4.36 21.78 -0.89
CA ALA A 132 -3.00 22.18 -1.19
C ALA A 132 -2.82 23.70 -1.07
N GLU A 133 -3.74 24.49 -1.60
CA GLU A 133 -3.73 25.95 -1.49
C GLU A 133 -3.80 26.41 -0.02
N ARG A 134 -4.68 25.79 0.80
CA ARG A 134 -4.81 26.10 2.23
C ARG A 134 -3.51 25.76 3.02
N LEU A 135 -2.81 24.72 2.61
CA LEU A 135 -1.55 24.32 3.23
C LEU A 135 -0.35 25.14 2.73
N GLY A 136 -0.55 26.00 1.73
CA GLY A 136 0.51 26.76 1.10
C GLY A 136 1.51 25.87 0.36
N VAL A 137 1.11 24.66 -0.01
CA VAL A 137 1.95 23.74 -0.76
C VAL A 137 1.57 23.78 -2.24
N GLY A 138 2.58 23.78 -3.09
CA GLY A 138 2.44 23.77 -4.54
C GLY A 138 3.38 22.73 -5.14
N GLY A 139 3.43 22.67 -6.44
CA GLY A 139 4.32 21.80 -7.19
C GLY A 139 3.61 21.16 -8.36
N ASP A 140 4.40 20.63 -9.29
CA ASP A 140 3.90 19.98 -10.50
C ASP A 140 3.54 18.51 -10.25
N MET A 141 2.79 18.24 -9.13
CA MET A 141 2.31 16.89 -8.86
C MET A 141 1.13 16.55 -9.77
N LEU A 142 1.11 15.33 -10.25
CA LEU A 142 0.01 14.77 -11.01
C LEU A 142 -1.04 14.20 -10.05
N ILE A 143 -2.31 14.52 -10.26
CA ILE A 143 -3.42 14.06 -9.43
C ILE A 143 -4.22 13.02 -10.20
N LEU A 144 -4.48 11.89 -9.57
CA LEU A 144 -5.35 10.83 -10.07
C LEU A 144 -6.45 10.57 -9.02
N ALA A 145 -7.68 11.00 -9.33
CA ALA A 145 -8.85 10.67 -8.51
C ALA A 145 -9.43 9.33 -8.99
N GLU A 146 -8.87 8.24 -8.47
CA GLU A 146 -9.20 6.87 -8.88
C GLU A 146 -8.97 5.91 -7.71
N ASN A 147 -9.73 4.83 -7.66
CA ASN A 147 -9.64 3.80 -6.64
C ASN A 147 -9.52 2.37 -7.20
N ASP A 148 -9.67 2.19 -8.52
CA ASP A 148 -9.38 0.91 -9.18
C ASP A 148 -7.88 0.74 -9.37
N LEU A 149 -7.30 -0.27 -8.73
CA LEU A 149 -5.86 -0.57 -8.78
C LEU A 149 -5.37 -0.89 -10.19
N SER A 150 -6.20 -1.45 -11.06
CA SER A 150 -5.84 -1.74 -12.45
C SER A 150 -5.67 -0.45 -13.25
N ALA A 151 -6.56 0.52 -13.05
CA ALA A 151 -6.47 1.84 -13.65
C ALA A 151 -5.26 2.62 -13.11
N ILE A 152 -5.02 2.55 -11.79
CA ILE A 152 -3.87 3.18 -11.15
C ILE A 152 -2.56 2.60 -11.70
N GLU A 153 -2.45 1.26 -11.80
CA GLU A 153 -1.26 0.60 -12.34
C GLU A 153 -0.99 1.01 -13.80
N SER A 154 -2.04 1.07 -14.63
CA SER A 154 -1.95 1.53 -16.01
C SER A 154 -1.43 2.98 -16.10
N GLU A 155 -1.88 3.86 -15.21
CA GLU A 155 -1.45 5.24 -15.17
C GLU A 155 0.00 5.38 -14.68
N VAL A 156 0.41 4.58 -13.68
CA VAL A 156 1.81 4.50 -13.23
C VAL A 156 2.72 4.06 -14.36
N ASP A 157 2.32 3.08 -15.16
CA ASP A 157 3.09 2.60 -16.31
C ASP A 157 3.20 3.65 -17.42
N ARG A 158 2.16 4.47 -17.62
CA ARG A 158 2.13 5.57 -18.57
C ARG A 158 3.02 6.75 -18.14
N VAL A 159 2.88 7.16 -16.88
CA VAL A 159 3.53 8.36 -16.32
C VAL A 159 4.96 8.08 -15.90
N LYS A 160 5.24 6.85 -15.43
CA LYS A 160 6.53 6.41 -14.84
C LYS A 160 7.00 7.37 -13.73
N PRO A 161 6.17 7.60 -12.71
CA PRO A 161 6.52 8.52 -11.63
C PRO A 161 7.69 7.98 -10.82
N ALA A 162 8.49 8.87 -10.24
CA ALA A 162 9.51 8.52 -9.25
C ALA A 162 8.87 8.24 -7.87
N TYR A 163 7.74 8.88 -7.59
CA TYR A 163 7.03 8.80 -6.31
C TYR A 163 5.53 8.61 -6.55
N VAL A 164 4.93 7.69 -5.78
CA VAL A 164 3.48 7.43 -5.78
C VAL A 164 2.93 7.65 -4.38
N MET A 165 1.87 8.45 -4.25
CA MET A 165 1.18 8.73 -3.00
C MET A 165 -0.23 8.12 -3.07
N ILE A 166 -0.61 7.28 -2.12
CA ILE A 166 -1.93 6.61 -2.05
C ILE A 166 -2.70 7.12 -0.83
N ASP A 167 -3.78 7.83 -1.04
CA ASP A 167 -4.64 8.40 0.02
C ASP A 167 -6.11 8.03 -0.20
N SER A 168 -6.64 6.98 0.44
CA SER A 168 -6.04 6.03 1.37
C SER A 168 -6.20 4.57 0.88
N ILE A 169 -5.48 3.64 1.49
CA ILE A 169 -5.54 2.21 1.12
C ILE A 169 -6.95 1.62 1.30
N GLN A 170 -7.76 2.18 2.21
CA GLN A 170 -9.10 1.69 2.50
C GLN A 170 -10.08 1.89 1.34
N THR A 171 -9.83 2.86 0.47
CA THR A 171 -10.67 3.15 -0.69
C THR A 171 -10.25 2.39 -1.94
N MET A 172 -9.02 1.86 -1.95
CA MET A 172 -8.50 1.14 -3.10
C MET A 172 -9.17 -0.22 -3.24
N TYR A 173 -9.55 -0.60 -4.46
CA TYR A 173 -10.11 -1.91 -4.76
C TYR A 173 -9.47 -2.54 -6.00
N SER A 174 -9.62 -3.85 -6.10
CA SER A 174 -9.31 -4.61 -7.31
C SER A 174 -10.56 -5.41 -7.72
N ALA A 175 -10.88 -5.41 -9.00
CA ALA A 175 -12.00 -6.18 -9.53
C ALA A 175 -11.85 -7.70 -9.30
N ASP A 176 -10.62 -8.16 -9.13
CA ASP A 176 -10.29 -9.57 -8.89
C ASP A 176 -10.48 -9.97 -7.41
N CYS A 177 -10.68 -9.01 -6.52
CA CYS A 177 -10.85 -9.26 -5.09
C CYS A 177 -12.33 -9.52 -4.75
N SER A 178 -12.63 -10.66 -4.13
CA SER A 178 -13.97 -11.06 -3.74
C SER A 178 -14.49 -10.43 -2.43
N GLY A 179 -13.73 -9.52 -1.82
CA GLY A 179 -14.10 -8.82 -0.58
C GLY A 179 -14.96 -7.59 -0.81
N SER A 180 -15.77 -7.21 0.20
CA SER A 180 -16.45 -5.91 0.20
C SER A 180 -15.45 -4.76 0.33
N ASN A 181 -15.82 -3.58 -0.19
CA ASN A 181 -14.98 -2.38 -0.11
C ASN A 181 -14.60 -2.07 1.35
N GLY A 182 -13.31 -1.86 1.61
CA GLY A 182 -12.77 -1.60 2.94
C GLY A 182 -12.59 -2.83 3.83
N SER A 183 -12.85 -4.05 3.31
CA SER A 183 -12.57 -5.27 4.07
C SER A 183 -11.07 -5.51 4.23
N ILE A 184 -10.69 -6.24 5.30
CA ILE A 184 -9.28 -6.60 5.56
C ILE A 184 -8.65 -7.36 4.40
N SER A 185 -9.40 -8.26 3.77
CA SER A 185 -8.93 -9.02 2.60
C SER A 185 -8.61 -8.10 1.43
N GLN A 186 -9.45 -7.10 1.17
CA GLN A 186 -9.22 -6.12 0.12
C GLN A 186 -8.00 -5.24 0.41
N ILE A 187 -7.85 -4.76 1.64
CA ILE A 187 -6.68 -3.97 2.04
C ILE A 187 -5.39 -4.77 1.86
N ARG A 188 -5.38 -6.06 2.21
CA ARG A 188 -4.23 -6.95 1.99
C ARG A 188 -3.91 -7.14 0.51
N GLU A 189 -4.92 -7.40 -0.30
CA GLU A 189 -4.74 -7.56 -1.74
C GLU A 189 -4.24 -6.26 -2.37
N ALA A 190 -4.87 -5.12 -2.05
CA ALA A 190 -4.44 -3.80 -2.49
C ALA A 190 -2.98 -3.52 -2.12
N THR A 191 -2.60 -3.77 -0.87
CA THR A 191 -1.22 -3.58 -0.40
C THR A 191 -0.24 -4.47 -1.15
N SER A 192 -0.62 -5.73 -1.41
CA SER A 192 0.21 -6.67 -2.17
C SER A 192 0.42 -6.21 -3.62
N LEU A 193 -0.64 -5.74 -4.28
CA LEU A 193 -0.59 -5.20 -5.64
C LEU A 193 0.31 -3.95 -5.71
N ILE A 194 0.09 -3.00 -4.81
CA ILE A 194 0.88 -1.76 -4.75
C ILE A 194 2.36 -2.08 -4.46
N THR A 195 2.65 -3.03 -3.57
CA THR A 195 4.03 -3.44 -3.28
C THR A 195 4.71 -4.06 -4.51
N ARG A 196 4.00 -4.90 -5.26
CA ARG A 196 4.53 -5.46 -6.52
C ARG A 196 4.78 -4.37 -7.56
N MET A 197 3.85 -3.42 -7.69
CA MET A 197 3.97 -2.27 -8.59
C MET A 197 5.20 -1.42 -8.22
N ALA A 198 5.38 -1.06 -6.95
CA ALA A 198 6.53 -0.29 -6.48
C ALA A 198 7.87 -0.99 -6.79
N LYS A 199 7.97 -2.30 -6.52
CA LYS A 199 9.16 -3.10 -6.83
C LYS A 199 9.44 -3.18 -8.33
N ARG A 200 8.40 -3.34 -9.15
CA ARG A 200 8.53 -3.46 -10.60
C ARG A 200 8.96 -2.14 -11.24
N THR A 201 8.39 -1.03 -10.79
CA THR A 201 8.62 0.30 -11.38
C THR A 201 9.82 1.03 -10.78
N GLY A 202 10.25 0.66 -9.56
CA GLY A 202 11.26 1.39 -8.80
C GLY A 202 10.73 2.68 -8.15
N ALA A 203 9.42 2.98 -8.28
CA ALA A 203 8.79 4.15 -7.67
C ALA A 203 8.71 4.00 -6.15
N ALA A 204 9.22 4.97 -5.40
CA ALA A 204 9.01 5.01 -3.97
C ALA A 204 7.54 5.34 -3.68
N THR A 205 6.86 4.47 -2.92
CA THR A 205 5.42 4.55 -2.72
C THR A 205 5.08 4.81 -1.27
N PHE A 206 4.23 5.82 -1.03
CA PHE A 206 3.66 6.12 0.28
C PHE A 206 2.19 5.75 0.30
N ILE A 207 1.76 5.08 1.37
CA ILE A 207 0.39 4.64 1.55
C ILE A 207 -0.13 5.21 2.87
N VAL A 208 -1.26 5.91 2.83
CA VAL A 208 -2.01 6.29 4.04
C VAL A 208 -2.95 5.17 4.41
N GLY A 209 -2.95 4.81 5.71
CA GLY A 209 -3.87 3.84 6.27
C GLY A 209 -4.43 4.30 7.62
N HIS A 210 -5.70 3.95 7.91
CA HIS A 210 -6.26 4.10 9.24
C HIS A 210 -5.92 2.86 10.07
N VAL A 211 -5.52 3.07 11.30
CA VAL A 211 -5.36 2.00 12.28
C VAL A 211 -6.65 1.83 13.07
N THR A 212 -6.95 0.62 13.48
CA THR A 212 -8.06 0.36 14.40
C THR A 212 -7.69 0.86 15.80
N LYS A 213 -8.70 1.05 16.68
CA LYS A 213 -8.50 1.45 18.08
C LYS A 213 -7.53 0.56 18.87
N ASP A 214 -7.32 -0.67 18.40
CA ASP A 214 -6.37 -1.62 18.99
C ASP A 214 -4.95 -1.52 18.39
N GLY A 215 -4.69 -0.46 17.61
CA GLY A 215 -3.37 -0.23 16.98
C GLY A 215 -3.02 -1.21 15.87
N ALA A 216 -3.98 -2.04 15.43
CA ALA A 216 -3.78 -2.93 14.30
C ALA A 216 -4.19 -2.21 13.01
N ILE A 217 -3.29 -2.15 12.03
CA ILE A 217 -3.74 -2.07 10.65
C ILE A 217 -4.55 -3.34 10.44
N ALA A 218 -5.71 -3.20 9.80
CA ALA A 218 -6.57 -4.34 9.51
C ALA A 218 -5.74 -5.53 8.99
N GLY A 219 -5.28 -6.40 9.89
CA GLY A 219 -4.38 -7.52 9.61
C GLY A 219 -4.12 -8.35 10.87
N PRO A 220 -3.81 -9.67 10.75
CA PRO A 220 -3.80 -10.63 11.86
C PRO A 220 -2.63 -10.49 12.86
N TYR A 221 -1.80 -9.47 12.75
CA TYR A 221 -0.71 -9.25 13.69
C TYR A 221 -0.84 -7.86 14.32
N PRO A 222 -0.94 -7.77 15.67
CA PRO A 222 -0.72 -6.51 16.36
C PRO A 222 0.75 -6.12 16.10
N VAL A 223 0.98 -5.14 15.24
CA VAL A 223 2.30 -4.56 15.07
C VAL A 223 2.43 -3.50 16.16
N PRO A 224 3.27 -3.70 17.18
CA PRO A 224 3.56 -2.64 18.13
C PRO A 224 4.17 -1.46 17.36
N ALA A 225 3.78 -0.25 17.78
CA ALA A 225 4.27 1.00 17.24
C ALA A 225 5.78 0.98 16.98
N ILE A 226 6.18 1.40 15.79
CA ILE A 226 7.55 1.62 15.35
C ILE A 226 8.42 0.35 15.27
N ARG A 227 8.35 -0.35 14.16
CA ARG A 227 9.49 -1.11 13.67
C ARG A 227 9.93 -0.53 12.34
N ILE A 228 11.04 0.15 12.37
CA ILE A 228 11.81 0.52 11.18
C ILE A 228 12.57 -0.75 10.79
N PHE A 229 12.11 -1.43 9.74
CA PHE A 229 12.90 -2.45 9.09
C PHE A 229 13.66 -1.79 7.94
N GLN A 230 14.98 -1.89 7.98
CA GLN A 230 15.89 -1.29 6.99
C GLN A 230 16.17 -2.27 5.86
N ASP A 231 15.12 -2.74 5.17
CA ASP A 231 15.29 -3.46 3.93
C ASP A 231 14.59 -2.67 2.81
N PRO A 232 15.18 -2.48 1.62
CA PRO A 232 14.52 -1.81 0.50
C PRO A 232 13.22 -2.50 0.06
N TYR A 233 12.90 -3.65 0.65
CA TYR A 233 11.70 -4.44 0.36
C TYR A 233 10.68 -4.46 1.51
N ASP A 234 10.93 -3.78 2.63
CA ASP A 234 10.04 -3.78 3.78
C ASP A 234 9.04 -2.61 3.78
N LEU A 235 7.86 -2.91 4.33
CA LEU A 235 6.82 -1.92 4.58
C LEU A 235 7.23 -1.09 5.79
N ILE A 236 7.58 0.18 5.61
CA ILE A 236 7.90 1.09 6.71
C ILE A 236 6.60 1.63 7.30
N TYR A 237 6.36 1.32 8.56
CA TYR A 237 5.20 1.79 9.29
C TYR A 237 5.59 2.94 10.22
N CYS A 238 5.02 4.13 9.97
CA CYS A 238 5.12 5.28 10.87
C CYS A 238 3.79 5.45 11.61
N ASN A 239 3.77 5.23 12.93
CA ASN A 239 2.63 5.56 13.76
C ASN A 239 2.76 7.01 14.25
N LEU A 240 1.82 7.87 13.87
CA LEU A 240 1.78 9.29 14.25
C LEU A 240 0.96 9.55 15.52
N SER A 241 0.49 8.50 16.24
CA SER A 241 -0.11 8.67 17.55
C SER A 241 0.99 8.93 18.58
N GLY A 242 1.07 10.18 19.05
CA GLY A 242 1.89 10.59 20.18
C GLY A 242 1.25 10.23 21.51
#